data_87936680a0a370eb33a976b79153a47e
#
_entry.id   87936680a0a370eb33a976b79153a47e
#
_cell.length_a   1.000
_cell.length_b   1.000
_cell.length_c   1.000
_cell.angle_alpha   90.00
_cell.angle_beta   90.00
_cell.angle_gamma   90.00
#
_symmetry.space_group_name_H-M   'P 1'
#
loop_
_entity.id
_entity.type
_entity.pdbx_description
1 polymer ?
#
loop_
_entity_poly.entity_id
_entity_poly.type
_entity_poly.pdbx_seq_one_letter_code
_entity_poly.pdbx_strand_id
1 'polypeptide(L)'
;VNRAGIARTFQNSRLFSELTVEENITVAMSSQIKYNMASGIFRLPSFWKGERIAHERAMELLSIFHMEQFANAKAGSLPYGAQRRLEILRALATNPCLLLLDEPAAGMNPSETAELMENIRTIRDTFKIAVLLIEHDMSLVMNICEGIAVLSFGRIIAKGSPEDIQSDPK
;
A
#
# COMPACT_ATOMS: atom_id res chain seq x y z
N VAL A 1 -1.31 -1.88 15.92
CA VAL A 1 -1.28 -1.00 14.76
C VAL A 1 -2.43 -1.36 13.83
N ASN A 2 -2.49 -2.56 13.29
CA ASN A 2 -3.53 -2.97 12.34
C ASN A 2 -4.96 -2.92 12.93
N ARG A 3 -5.15 -3.35 14.19
CA ARG A 3 -6.46 -3.24 14.89
C ARG A 3 -6.93 -1.80 15.12
N ALA A 4 -6.04 -0.82 15.02
CA ALA A 4 -6.36 0.60 15.11
C ALA A 4 -6.64 1.23 13.73
N GLY A 5 -6.75 0.43 12.67
CA GLY A 5 -6.98 0.92 11.33
C GLY A 5 -5.76 1.60 10.67
N ILE A 6 -4.54 1.33 11.18
CA ILE A 6 -3.30 1.90 10.63
C ILE A 6 -2.53 0.81 9.92
N ALA A 7 -2.22 1.00 8.64
CA ALA A 7 -1.30 0.16 7.89
C ALA A 7 -0.02 0.93 7.58
N ARG A 8 1.13 0.23 7.58
CA ARG A 8 2.44 0.80 7.26
C ARG A 8 3.18 -0.11 6.29
N THR A 9 3.75 0.46 5.24
CA THR A 9 4.78 -0.20 4.45
C THR A 9 6.14 -0.06 5.16
N PHE A 10 7.06 -0.96 4.87
CA PHE A 10 8.40 -0.93 5.47
C PHE A 10 9.44 -0.70 4.36
N GLN A 11 10.54 -0.04 4.70
CA GLN A 11 11.66 0.24 3.80
C GLN A 11 12.28 -1.03 3.19
N ASN A 12 12.30 -2.14 3.93
CA ASN A 12 12.71 -3.45 3.43
C ASN A 12 11.47 -4.27 3.04
N SER A 13 11.43 -4.74 1.79
CA SER A 13 10.35 -5.61 1.30
C SER A 13 10.12 -6.81 2.22
N ARG A 14 8.89 -6.95 2.70
CA ARG A 14 8.46 -8.08 3.53
C ARG A 14 7.42 -8.93 2.80
N LEU A 15 7.59 -9.06 1.49
CA LEU A 15 6.76 -9.95 0.69
C LEU A 15 7.09 -11.41 1.02
N PHE A 16 6.07 -12.25 0.96
CA PHE A 16 6.27 -13.69 0.94
C PHE A 16 6.69 -14.09 -0.48
N SER A 17 7.99 -14.16 -0.74
CA SER A 17 8.58 -14.33 -2.08
C SER A 17 8.12 -15.60 -2.79
N GLU A 18 7.85 -16.67 -2.04
CA GLU A 18 7.41 -17.96 -2.56
C GLU A 18 5.90 -18.05 -2.83
N LEU A 19 5.12 -17.16 -2.23
CA LEU A 19 3.70 -17.06 -2.48
C LEU A 19 3.43 -16.25 -3.76
N THR A 20 2.28 -16.50 -4.37
CA THR A 20 1.82 -15.70 -5.51
C THR A 20 1.47 -14.28 -5.07
N VAL A 21 1.32 -13.38 -6.03
CA VAL A 21 0.88 -12.00 -5.82
C VAL A 21 -0.49 -11.98 -5.14
N GLU A 22 -1.44 -12.78 -5.62
CA GLU A 22 -2.77 -12.90 -5.04
C GLU A 22 -2.72 -13.45 -3.61
N GLU A 23 -1.94 -14.52 -3.37
CA GLU A 23 -1.77 -15.10 -2.03
C GLU A 23 -1.17 -14.09 -1.04
N ASN A 24 -0.24 -13.25 -1.47
CA ASN A 24 0.30 -12.18 -0.63
C ASN A 24 -0.79 -11.22 -0.15
N ILE A 25 -1.75 -10.88 -0.99
CA ILE A 25 -2.88 -10.00 -0.66
C ILE A 25 -3.88 -10.74 0.24
N THR A 26 -4.26 -11.97 -0.11
CA THR A 26 -5.26 -12.74 0.65
C THR A 26 -4.77 -13.08 2.05
N VAL A 27 -3.49 -13.37 2.26
CA VAL A 27 -2.90 -13.55 3.59
C VAL A 27 -3.05 -12.29 4.45
N ALA A 28 -2.87 -11.10 3.88
CA ALA A 28 -3.06 -9.84 4.61
C ALA A 28 -4.52 -9.63 5.05
N MET A 29 -5.49 -10.19 4.31
CA MET A 29 -6.93 -10.12 4.61
C MET A 29 -7.38 -11.19 5.62
N SER A 30 -6.54 -12.16 5.98
CA SER A 30 -6.91 -13.33 6.80
C SER A 30 -7.56 -12.97 8.15
N SER A 31 -7.20 -11.83 8.73
CA SER A 31 -7.80 -11.34 9.98
C SER A 31 -9.23 -10.80 9.82
N GLN A 32 -9.66 -10.54 8.60
CA GLN A 32 -10.99 -9.99 8.27
C GLN A 32 -11.95 -11.08 7.79
N ILE A 33 -11.41 -12.16 7.25
CA ILE A 33 -12.20 -13.30 6.76
C ILE A 33 -12.62 -14.16 7.93
N LYS A 34 -13.90 -14.12 8.27
CA LYS A 34 -14.47 -14.88 9.38
C LYS A 34 -14.92 -16.27 8.92
N TYR A 35 -13.99 -17.22 8.85
CA TYR A 35 -14.35 -18.63 8.91
C TYR A 35 -13.66 -19.29 10.11
N ASN A 36 -14.37 -20.21 10.78
CA ASN A 36 -13.77 -20.91 11.90
C ASN A 36 -12.83 -22.04 11.40
N MET A 37 -11.90 -22.46 12.25
CA MET A 37 -10.90 -23.49 11.91
C MET A 37 -11.54 -24.79 11.40
N ALA A 38 -12.71 -25.18 11.93
CA ALA A 38 -13.43 -26.36 11.48
C ALA A 38 -13.92 -26.25 10.04
N SER A 39 -14.40 -25.06 9.61
CA SER A 39 -14.82 -24.86 8.22
C SER A 39 -13.65 -24.88 7.24
N GLY A 40 -12.46 -24.47 7.67
CA GLY A 40 -11.24 -24.58 6.87
C GLY A 40 -10.78 -26.05 6.70
N ILE A 41 -10.75 -26.81 7.79
CA ILE A 41 -10.33 -28.24 7.78
C ILE A 41 -11.29 -29.09 6.93
N PHE A 42 -12.60 -28.92 7.10
CA PHE A 42 -13.62 -29.72 6.40
C PHE A 42 -14.05 -29.12 5.06
N ARG A 43 -13.42 -28.02 4.60
CA ARG A 43 -13.74 -27.30 3.35
C ARG A 43 -15.25 -27.10 3.15
N LEU A 44 -15.94 -26.65 4.21
CA LEU A 44 -17.38 -26.40 4.18
C LEU A 44 -17.73 -25.27 3.19
N PRO A 45 -18.99 -25.15 2.76
CA PRO A 45 -19.42 -24.10 1.82
C PRO A 45 -19.05 -22.67 2.26
N SER A 46 -18.99 -22.42 3.59
CA SER A 46 -18.54 -21.15 4.16
C SER A 46 -17.07 -20.84 3.88
N PHE A 47 -16.20 -21.85 3.81
CA PHE A 47 -14.81 -21.71 3.42
C PHE A 47 -14.71 -21.25 1.96
N TRP A 48 -15.34 -21.96 1.02
CA TRP A 48 -15.32 -21.58 -0.39
C TRP A 48 -15.91 -20.20 -0.67
N LYS A 49 -16.93 -19.80 0.08
CA LYS A 49 -17.47 -18.44 0.01
C LYS A 49 -16.43 -17.41 0.47
N GLY A 50 -15.69 -17.69 1.54
CA GLY A 50 -14.62 -16.82 2.04
C GLY A 50 -13.48 -16.67 1.03
N GLU A 51 -13.02 -17.78 0.45
CA GLU A 51 -11.98 -17.81 -0.58
C GLU A 51 -12.38 -16.99 -1.83
N ARG A 52 -13.64 -17.14 -2.27
CA ARG A 52 -14.15 -16.36 -3.42
C ARG A 52 -14.16 -14.86 -3.12
N ILE A 53 -14.64 -14.45 -1.94
CA ILE A 53 -14.63 -13.04 -1.52
C ILE A 53 -13.19 -12.51 -1.46
N ALA A 54 -12.26 -13.31 -0.93
CA ALA A 54 -10.85 -12.94 -0.87
C ALA A 54 -10.25 -12.77 -2.27
N HIS A 55 -10.53 -13.69 -3.18
CA HIS A 55 -10.10 -13.62 -4.58
C HIS A 55 -10.66 -12.37 -5.28
N GLU A 56 -11.99 -12.15 -5.23
CA GLU A 56 -12.64 -10.99 -5.82
C GLU A 56 -12.01 -9.67 -5.31
N ARG A 57 -11.78 -9.59 -4.00
CA ARG A 57 -11.16 -8.41 -3.40
C ARG A 57 -9.69 -8.25 -3.76
N ALA A 58 -8.93 -9.34 -3.86
CA ALA A 58 -7.53 -9.30 -4.31
C ALA A 58 -7.43 -8.81 -5.75
N MET A 59 -8.31 -9.30 -6.65
CA MET A 59 -8.36 -8.85 -8.04
C MET A 59 -8.77 -7.38 -8.17
N GLU A 60 -9.73 -6.91 -7.38
CA GLU A 60 -10.10 -5.50 -7.31
C GLU A 60 -8.90 -4.62 -6.90
N LEU A 61 -8.15 -5.04 -5.87
CA LEU A 61 -6.95 -4.31 -5.44
C LEU A 61 -5.86 -4.33 -6.51
N LEU A 62 -5.63 -5.46 -7.17
CA LEU A 62 -4.65 -5.58 -8.25
C LEU A 62 -4.98 -4.68 -9.43
N SER A 63 -6.26 -4.47 -9.74
CA SER A 63 -6.69 -3.60 -10.84
C SER A 63 -6.29 -2.13 -10.66
N ILE A 64 -6.13 -1.66 -9.41
CA ILE A 64 -5.71 -0.28 -9.11
C ILE A 64 -4.32 0.02 -9.68
N PHE A 65 -3.43 -0.98 -9.65
CA PHE A 65 -2.06 -0.87 -10.15
C PHE A 65 -1.84 -1.61 -11.48
N HIS A 66 -2.91 -2.02 -12.15
CA HIS A 66 -2.85 -2.79 -13.41
C HIS A 66 -1.96 -4.03 -13.29
N MET A 67 -2.09 -4.76 -12.18
CA MET A 67 -1.26 -5.92 -11.84
C MET A 67 -2.00 -7.26 -11.94
N GLU A 68 -3.21 -7.31 -12.49
CA GLU A 68 -4.05 -8.53 -12.55
C GLU A 68 -3.35 -9.67 -13.30
N GLN A 69 -2.58 -9.35 -14.35
CA GLN A 69 -1.81 -10.34 -15.11
C GLN A 69 -0.72 -11.03 -14.28
N PHE A 70 -0.31 -10.45 -13.18
CA PHE A 70 0.69 -11.02 -12.26
C PHE A 70 0.09 -11.82 -11.10
N ALA A 71 -1.24 -11.93 -11.01
CA ALA A 71 -1.93 -12.55 -9.86
C ALA A 71 -1.34 -13.92 -9.48
N ASN A 72 -1.05 -14.76 -10.47
CA ASN A 72 -0.51 -16.11 -10.30
C ASN A 72 1.03 -16.18 -10.31
N ALA A 73 1.74 -15.05 -10.53
CA ALA A 73 3.19 -15.02 -10.50
C ALA A 73 3.70 -15.04 -9.05
N LYS A 74 4.86 -15.66 -8.81
CA LYS A 74 5.52 -15.57 -7.51
C LYS A 74 5.94 -14.13 -7.23
N ALA A 75 5.66 -13.63 -6.03
CA ALA A 75 5.99 -12.26 -5.65
C ALA A 75 7.50 -11.97 -5.76
N GLY A 76 8.35 -12.96 -5.46
CA GLY A 76 9.81 -12.83 -5.59
C GLY A 76 10.32 -12.72 -7.03
N SER A 77 9.53 -13.10 -8.04
CA SER A 77 9.90 -13.01 -9.45
C SER A 77 9.54 -11.67 -10.10
N LEU A 78 8.81 -10.81 -9.39
CA LEU A 78 8.40 -9.51 -9.92
C LEU A 78 9.57 -8.53 -10.02
N PRO A 79 9.56 -7.61 -11.01
CA PRO A 79 10.44 -6.44 -10.99
C PRO A 79 10.26 -5.63 -9.70
N TYR A 80 11.32 -4.92 -9.28
CA TYR A 80 11.34 -4.20 -8.01
C TYR A 80 10.16 -3.22 -7.83
N GLY A 81 9.85 -2.41 -8.85
CA GLY A 81 8.71 -1.49 -8.80
C GLY A 81 7.36 -2.20 -8.62
N ALA A 82 7.17 -3.39 -9.22
CA ALA A 82 5.97 -4.19 -9.03
C ALA A 82 5.92 -4.80 -7.61
N GLN A 83 7.06 -5.19 -7.03
CA GLN A 83 7.12 -5.63 -5.64
C GLN A 83 6.70 -4.52 -4.68
N ARG A 84 7.16 -3.27 -4.90
CA ARG A 84 6.74 -2.10 -4.10
C ARG A 84 5.25 -1.83 -4.20
N ARG A 85 4.68 -1.91 -5.40
CA ARG A 85 3.21 -1.79 -5.60
C ARG A 85 2.46 -2.88 -4.83
N LEU A 86 2.93 -4.12 -4.88
CA LEU A 86 2.33 -5.23 -4.13
C LEU A 86 2.38 -5.00 -2.60
N GLU A 87 3.43 -4.41 -2.07
CA GLU A 87 3.49 -4.04 -0.64
C GLU A 87 2.39 -3.07 -0.24
N ILE A 88 2.14 -2.05 -1.07
CA ILE A 88 1.06 -1.09 -0.85
C ILE A 88 -0.29 -1.80 -0.91
N LEU A 89 -0.52 -2.66 -1.90
CA LEU A 89 -1.76 -3.46 -2.02
C LEU A 89 -1.99 -4.35 -0.80
N ARG A 90 -0.94 -4.99 -0.27
CA ARG A 90 -1.02 -5.76 0.98
C ARG A 90 -1.43 -4.90 2.18
N ALA A 91 -0.88 -3.69 2.27
CA ALA A 91 -1.27 -2.75 3.33
C ALA A 91 -2.75 -2.34 3.18
N LEU A 92 -3.19 -2.02 1.96
CA LEU A 92 -4.59 -1.70 1.65
C LEU A 92 -5.55 -2.86 1.91
N ALA A 93 -5.13 -4.10 1.67
CA ALA A 93 -5.92 -5.29 1.93
C ALA A 93 -6.35 -5.43 3.40
N THR A 94 -5.66 -4.75 4.32
CA THR A 94 -6.05 -4.68 5.73
C THR A 94 -7.17 -3.68 6.03
N ASN A 95 -7.70 -3.01 5.01
CA ASN A 95 -8.76 -2.00 5.09
C ASN A 95 -8.46 -0.89 6.12
N PRO A 96 -7.33 -0.17 5.98
CA PRO A 96 -6.91 0.86 6.93
C PRO A 96 -7.71 2.15 6.76
N CYS A 97 -7.77 2.99 7.81
CA CYS A 97 -8.18 4.38 7.70
C CYS A 97 -6.98 5.34 7.52
N LEU A 98 -5.77 4.86 7.83
CA LEU A 98 -4.52 5.58 7.63
C LEU A 98 -3.46 4.66 7.03
N LEU A 99 -2.90 5.06 5.89
CA LEU A 99 -1.80 4.38 5.22
C LEU A 99 -0.50 5.17 5.40
N LEU A 100 0.50 4.54 6.02
CA LEU A 100 1.85 5.12 6.20
C LEU A 100 2.77 4.55 5.13
N LEU A 101 3.30 5.40 4.27
CA LEU A 101 4.24 5.06 3.20
C LEU A 101 5.63 5.62 3.56
N ASP A 102 6.60 4.73 3.68
CA ASP A 102 7.98 5.06 4.04
C ASP A 102 8.88 4.89 2.82
N GLU A 103 9.28 6.01 2.21
CA GLU A 103 10.06 6.09 0.97
C GLU A 103 9.54 5.16 -0.13
N PRO A 104 8.26 5.26 -0.52
CA PRO A 104 7.66 4.29 -1.45
C PRO A 104 8.26 4.34 -2.86
N ALA A 105 8.84 5.48 -3.26
CA ALA A 105 9.46 5.69 -4.56
C ALA A 105 10.95 5.32 -4.61
N ALA A 106 11.55 4.90 -3.47
CA ALA A 106 12.97 4.59 -3.42
C ALA A 106 13.36 3.50 -4.44
N GLY A 107 14.36 3.81 -5.28
CA GLY A 107 14.87 2.88 -6.31
C GLY A 107 14.01 2.76 -7.57
N MET A 108 12.96 3.55 -7.72
CA MET A 108 12.14 3.64 -8.93
C MET A 108 12.72 4.64 -9.92
N ASN A 109 12.46 4.42 -11.20
CA ASN A 109 12.76 5.40 -12.23
C ASN A 109 11.67 6.51 -12.26
N PRO A 110 11.90 7.67 -12.92
CA PRO A 110 10.95 8.79 -12.92
C PRO A 110 9.55 8.43 -13.44
N SER A 111 9.45 7.54 -14.42
CA SER A 111 8.16 7.09 -14.96
C SER A 111 7.39 6.24 -13.95
N GLU A 112 8.07 5.31 -13.29
CA GLU A 112 7.49 4.48 -12.22
C GLU A 112 7.07 5.31 -11.03
N THR A 113 7.85 6.33 -10.66
CA THR A 113 7.51 7.28 -9.59
C THR A 113 6.25 8.06 -9.92
N ALA A 114 6.12 8.58 -11.16
CA ALA A 114 4.94 9.30 -11.59
C ALA A 114 3.68 8.43 -11.57
N GLU A 115 3.78 7.19 -12.04
CA GLU A 115 2.70 6.19 -11.99
C GLU A 115 2.31 5.87 -10.53
N LEU A 116 3.31 5.68 -9.66
CA LEU A 116 3.06 5.43 -8.24
C LEU A 116 2.30 6.58 -7.56
N MET A 117 2.66 7.84 -7.87
CA MET A 117 1.98 9.02 -7.32
C MET A 117 0.51 9.07 -7.72
N GLU A 118 0.21 8.80 -9.00
CA GLU A 118 -1.17 8.76 -9.48
C GLU A 118 -1.97 7.64 -8.80
N ASN A 119 -1.35 6.49 -8.63
CA ASN A 119 -1.95 5.37 -7.91
C ASN A 119 -2.21 5.72 -6.44
N ILE A 120 -1.31 6.43 -5.75
CA ILE A 120 -1.52 6.88 -4.36
C ILE A 120 -2.71 7.85 -4.26
N ARG A 121 -2.86 8.79 -5.22
CA ARG A 121 -4.04 9.66 -5.29
C ARG A 121 -5.32 8.86 -5.48
N THR A 122 -5.32 7.93 -6.43
CA THR A 122 -6.45 7.04 -6.71
C THR A 122 -6.86 6.25 -5.46
N ILE A 123 -5.89 5.70 -4.73
CA ILE A 123 -6.11 5.00 -3.47
C ILE A 123 -6.77 5.91 -2.44
N ARG A 124 -6.19 7.10 -2.19
CA ARG A 124 -6.72 8.07 -1.24
C ARG A 124 -8.18 8.40 -1.55
N ASP A 125 -8.46 8.69 -2.82
CA ASP A 125 -9.76 9.17 -3.25
C ASP A 125 -10.82 8.05 -3.33
N THR A 126 -10.42 6.86 -3.75
CA THR A 126 -11.33 5.69 -3.85
C THR A 126 -11.68 5.13 -2.48
N PHE A 127 -10.68 4.93 -1.62
CA PHE A 127 -10.89 4.32 -0.30
C PHE A 127 -11.21 5.35 0.80
N LYS A 128 -11.15 6.66 0.49
CA LYS A 128 -11.38 7.74 1.47
C LYS A 128 -10.51 7.59 2.72
N ILE A 129 -9.25 7.22 2.54
CA ILE A 129 -8.27 7.03 3.62
C ILE A 129 -7.30 8.21 3.67
N ALA A 130 -6.74 8.44 4.87
CA ALA A 130 -5.61 9.33 5.01
C ALA A 130 -4.32 8.62 4.56
N VAL A 131 -3.43 9.35 3.89
CA VAL A 131 -2.09 8.86 3.53
C VAL A 131 -1.05 9.76 4.18
N LEU A 132 -0.15 9.17 4.95
CA LEU A 132 1.05 9.85 5.46
C LEU A 132 2.26 9.32 4.71
N LEU A 133 2.93 10.22 4.00
CA LEU A 133 4.11 9.93 3.19
C LEU A 133 5.37 10.43 3.90
N ILE A 134 6.38 9.61 3.99
CA ILE A 134 7.75 10.00 4.38
C ILE A 134 8.59 9.92 3.13
N GLU A 135 9.11 11.06 2.70
CA GLU A 135 9.94 11.16 1.50
C GLU A 135 10.97 12.28 1.64
N HIS A 136 12.03 12.17 0.89
CA HIS A 136 13.09 13.16 0.78
C HIS A 136 13.19 13.78 -0.63
N ASP A 137 12.46 13.24 -1.61
CA ASP A 137 12.31 13.82 -2.93
C ASP A 137 11.27 14.96 -2.88
N MET A 138 11.77 16.20 -2.86
CA MET A 138 10.92 17.38 -2.78
C MET A 138 10.01 17.52 -3.99
N SER A 139 10.43 17.07 -5.18
CA SER A 139 9.60 17.11 -6.38
C SER A 139 8.35 16.24 -6.20
N LEU A 140 8.51 15.05 -5.63
CA LEU A 140 7.41 14.15 -5.33
C LEU A 140 6.49 14.75 -4.26
N VAL A 141 7.06 15.21 -3.15
CA VAL A 141 6.31 15.74 -2.00
C VAL A 141 5.46 16.95 -2.40
N MET A 142 6.03 17.92 -3.11
CA MET A 142 5.34 19.13 -3.55
C MET A 142 4.18 18.86 -4.51
N ASN A 143 4.26 17.76 -5.27
CA ASN A 143 3.23 17.44 -6.26
C ASN A 143 2.07 16.61 -5.69
N ILE A 144 2.26 15.87 -4.57
CA ILE A 144 1.24 14.93 -4.09
C ILE A 144 0.63 15.34 -2.75
N CYS A 145 1.37 16.05 -1.88
CA CYS A 145 0.94 16.33 -0.52
C CYS A 145 0.05 17.59 -0.48
N GLU A 146 -0.99 17.55 0.34
CA GLU A 146 -1.85 18.69 0.67
C GLU A 146 -1.29 19.50 1.85
N GLY A 147 -0.49 18.85 2.70
CA GLY A 147 0.19 19.47 3.83
C GLY A 147 1.52 18.77 4.10
N ILE A 148 2.53 19.56 4.42
CA ILE A 148 3.91 19.12 4.62
C ILE A 148 4.37 19.51 6.01
N ALA A 149 5.11 18.62 6.67
CA ALA A 149 5.86 18.91 7.88
C ALA A 149 7.33 18.58 7.63
N VAL A 150 8.18 19.58 7.66
CA VAL A 150 9.63 19.43 7.45
C VAL A 150 10.29 19.10 8.78
N LEU A 151 11.00 17.98 8.83
CA LEU A 151 11.74 17.54 10.01
C LEU A 151 13.23 17.73 9.81
N SER A 152 13.89 18.27 10.83
CA SER A 152 15.35 18.33 10.92
C SER A 152 15.78 17.91 12.33
N PHE A 153 16.68 16.91 12.41
CA PHE A 153 17.16 16.35 13.68
C PHE A 153 16.05 16.04 14.71
N GLY A 154 14.91 15.47 14.22
CA GLY A 154 13.77 15.10 15.07
C GLY A 154 12.88 16.26 15.53
N ARG A 155 13.10 17.47 15.00
CA ARG A 155 12.27 18.66 15.28
C ARG A 155 11.56 19.11 14.02
N ILE A 156 10.29 19.50 14.15
CA ILE A 156 9.57 20.14 13.05
C ILE A 156 10.10 21.58 12.93
N ILE A 157 10.65 21.91 11.77
CA ILE A 157 11.22 23.25 11.49
C ILE A 157 10.27 24.09 10.63
N ALA A 158 9.41 23.47 9.84
CA ALA A 158 8.38 24.14 9.05
C ALA A 158 7.15 23.23 8.91
N LYS A 159 5.96 23.84 8.75
CA LYS A 159 4.71 23.12 8.48
C LYS A 159 3.76 24.04 7.72
N GLY A 160 3.19 23.53 6.62
CA GLY A 160 2.23 24.29 5.80
C GLY A 160 1.82 23.54 4.56
N SER A 161 1.17 24.25 3.64
CA SER A 161 0.93 23.78 2.27
C SER A 161 2.24 23.69 1.47
N PRO A 162 2.26 23.03 0.31
CA PRO A 162 3.42 23.07 -0.58
C PRO A 162 3.91 24.49 -0.89
N GLU A 163 2.99 25.43 -1.13
CA GLU A 163 3.29 26.84 -1.43
C GLU A 163 3.91 27.54 -0.21
N ASP A 164 3.42 27.29 1.00
CA ASP A 164 3.96 27.84 2.24
C ASP A 164 5.40 27.36 2.44
N ILE A 165 5.65 26.07 2.25
CA ILE A 165 6.98 25.48 2.42
C ILE A 165 7.97 26.00 1.37
N GLN A 166 7.52 26.17 0.12
CA GLN A 166 8.37 26.66 -0.95
C GLN A 166 8.78 28.14 -0.74
N SER A 167 7.94 28.91 -0.08
CA SER A 167 8.18 30.33 0.20
C SER A 167 8.88 30.58 1.53
N ASP A 168 9.03 29.56 2.40
CA ASP A 168 9.69 29.69 3.71
C ASP A 168 11.21 29.87 3.53
N PRO A 169 11.80 31.01 4.01
CA PRO A 169 13.23 31.28 3.87
C PRO A 169 14.13 30.46 4.82
N LYS A 170 13.56 29.58 5.66
CA LYS A 170 14.29 28.69 6.60
C LYS A 170 14.53 27.34 5.97
#